data_52e9ad10a4a7da59d4b959f5751a0ed8
#
_entry.id   52e9ad10a4a7da59d4b959f5751a0ed8
#
_cell.length_a   1.000
_cell.length_b   1.000
_cell.length_c   1.000
_cell.angle_alpha   90.00
_cell.angle_beta   90.00
_cell.angle_gamma   90.00
#
_symmetry.space_group_name_H-M   'P 1'
#
loop_
_entity.id
_entity.type
_entity.pdbx_description
1 polymer ?
#
loop_
_entity_poly.entity_id
_entity_poly.type
_entity_poly.pdbx_seq_one_letter_code
_entity_poly.pdbx_strand_id
1 'polypeptide(L)'
;MMRKNLLLMGFSGSIGKQTLDLLKEDDEYELVGIAANTSYYEVDQILDSFPSITSVAFSGLSSYENSRVKNIYLGDNALLKMIEDNKGAVILNALVGIAGLA
;
A
#
# COMPACT_ATOMS: atom_id res chain seq x y z
N MET A 1 11.40 -1.48 20.32
CA MET A 1 11.88 -2.31 19.24
C MET A 1 11.46 -1.78 17.90
N MET A 2 12.36 -1.80 16.93
CA MET A 2 12.06 -1.24 15.61
C MET A 2 11.24 -2.22 14.79
N ARG A 3 10.17 -1.74 14.21
CA ARG A 3 9.38 -2.54 13.29
C ARG A 3 9.99 -2.49 11.90
N LYS A 4 9.73 -3.51 11.12
CA LYS A 4 10.15 -3.53 9.72
C LYS A 4 9.14 -2.76 8.89
N ASN A 5 9.62 -1.91 8.00
CA ASN A 5 8.73 -1.19 7.09
C ASN A 5 8.13 -2.15 6.08
N LEU A 6 6.85 -1.99 5.81
CA LEU A 6 6.10 -2.85 4.91
C LEU A 6 5.37 -2.03 3.86
N LEU A 7 5.47 -2.49 2.62
CA LEU A 7 4.68 -1.97 1.51
C LEU A 7 3.66 -3.05 1.11
N LEU A 8 2.39 -2.68 1.03
CA LEU A 8 1.32 -3.60 0.65
C LEU A 8 0.84 -3.25 -0.76
N MET A 9 1.05 -4.16 -1.70
CA MET A 9 0.59 -4.01 -3.07
C MET A 9 -0.75 -4.71 -3.23
N GLY A 10 -1.78 -3.97 -3.68
CA GLY A 10 -3.11 -4.54 -3.89
C GLY A 10 -3.98 -4.52 -2.65
N PHE A 11 -4.07 -3.37 -1.99
CA PHE A 11 -4.81 -3.26 -0.74
C PHE A 11 -6.33 -3.44 -0.88
N SER A 12 -6.86 -3.24 -2.08
CA SER A 12 -8.32 -3.22 -2.28
C SER A 12 -8.93 -4.59 -2.55
N GLY A 13 -8.13 -5.58 -2.86
CA GLY A 13 -8.64 -6.94 -3.12
C GLY A 13 -8.91 -7.70 -1.82
N SER A 14 -9.47 -8.89 -1.95
CA SER A 14 -9.80 -9.72 -0.79
C SER A 14 -8.59 -10.02 0.07
N ILE A 15 -7.48 -10.42 -0.57
CA ILE A 15 -6.25 -10.74 0.15
C ILE A 15 -5.67 -9.50 0.81
N GLY A 16 -5.73 -8.36 0.10
CA GLY A 16 -5.26 -7.11 0.66
C GLY A 16 -6.02 -6.70 1.90
N LYS A 17 -7.34 -6.84 1.87
CA LYS A 17 -8.17 -6.47 3.01
C LYS A 17 -7.93 -7.40 4.20
N GLN A 18 -7.77 -8.70 3.95
CA GLN A 18 -7.43 -9.63 5.02
C GLN A 18 -6.08 -9.30 5.63
N THR A 19 -5.12 -8.93 4.79
CA THR A 19 -3.79 -8.53 5.25
C THR A 19 -3.88 -7.29 6.14
N LEU A 20 -4.67 -6.29 5.74
CA LEU A 20 -4.84 -5.10 6.56
C LEU A 20 -5.41 -5.44 7.94
N ASP A 21 -6.38 -6.34 7.99
CA ASP A 21 -6.94 -6.75 9.27
C ASP A 21 -5.89 -7.41 10.16
N LEU A 22 -5.05 -8.25 9.58
CA LEU A 22 -3.99 -8.90 10.35
C LEU A 22 -2.94 -7.88 10.82
N LEU A 23 -2.61 -6.91 10.00
CA LEU A 23 -1.62 -5.91 10.35
C LEU A 23 -2.05 -4.99 11.49
N LYS A 24 -3.35 -4.84 11.70
CA LYS A 24 -3.83 -4.00 12.81
C LYS A 24 -3.36 -4.50 14.16
N GLU A 25 -3.10 -5.79 14.29
CA GLU A 25 -2.70 -6.39 15.54
C GLU A 25 -1.26 -6.89 15.54
N ASP A 26 -0.52 -6.57 14.48
CA ASP A 26 0.85 -7.03 14.32
C ASP A 26 1.83 -5.96 14.83
N ASP A 27 2.80 -6.41 15.64
CA ASP A 27 3.83 -5.53 16.17
C ASP A 27 5.15 -5.62 15.43
N GLU A 28 5.25 -6.52 14.47
CA GLU A 28 6.52 -6.76 13.78
C GLU A 28 6.71 -5.82 12.59
N TYR A 29 5.63 -5.44 11.93
CA TYR A 29 5.69 -4.63 10.72
C TYR A 29 4.97 -3.30 10.90
N GLU A 30 5.53 -2.27 10.27
CA GLU A 30 4.89 -0.96 10.20
C GLU A 30 4.50 -0.70 8.75
N LEU A 31 3.20 -0.55 8.50
CA LEU A 31 2.72 -0.30 7.15
C LEU A 31 3.03 1.14 6.76
N VAL A 32 3.94 1.31 5.81
CA VAL A 32 4.38 2.65 5.38
C VAL A 32 3.93 3.00 3.97
N GLY A 33 3.51 2.02 3.18
CA GLY A 33 3.05 2.29 1.82
C GLY A 33 1.99 1.31 1.39
N ILE A 34 1.05 1.79 0.60
CA ILE A 34 -0.02 0.96 0.02
C ILE A 34 -0.15 1.28 -1.46
N ALA A 35 -0.57 0.30 -2.24
CA ALA A 35 -0.72 0.45 -3.67
C ALA A 35 -1.94 -0.30 -4.18
N ALA A 36 -2.55 0.24 -5.21
CA ALA A 36 -3.66 -0.39 -5.91
C ALA A 36 -3.68 0.11 -7.36
N ASN A 37 -4.62 -0.38 -8.15
CA ASN A 37 -4.77 0.11 -9.51
C ASN A 37 -5.53 1.45 -9.50
N THR A 38 -6.77 1.46 -9.03
CA THR A 38 -7.59 2.68 -9.07
C THR A 38 -8.42 2.94 -7.80
N SER A 39 -8.34 2.09 -6.80
CA SER A 39 -9.25 2.12 -5.65
C SER A 39 -8.91 3.23 -4.64
N TYR A 40 -8.90 4.47 -5.11
CA TYR A 40 -8.49 5.61 -4.29
C TYR A 40 -9.46 5.92 -3.15
N TYR A 41 -10.71 5.56 -3.29
CA TYR A 41 -11.76 5.95 -2.33
C TYR A 41 -11.63 5.24 -0.98
N GLU A 42 -10.81 4.20 -0.88
CA GLU A 42 -10.63 3.49 0.38
C GLU A 42 -9.44 4.03 1.19
N VAL A 43 -8.64 4.92 0.61
CA VAL A 43 -7.39 5.34 1.24
C VAL A 43 -7.59 6.04 2.57
N ASP A 44 -8.53 6.98 2.66
CA ASP A 44 -8.70 7.73 3.90
C ASP A 44 -9.07 6.82 5.07
N GLN A 45 -9.91 5.82 4.82
CA GLN A 45 -10.29 4.87 5.85
C GLN A 45 -9.08 4.05 6.32
N ILE A 46 -8.23 3.66 5.38
CA ILE A 46 -7.02 2.91 5.70
C ILE A 46 -6.05 3.78 6.48
N LEU A 47 -5.92 5.05 6.11
CA LEU A 47 -5.05 5.97 6.84
C LEU A 47 -5.50 6.17 8.28
N ASP A 48 -6.80 6.13 8.53
CA ASP A 48 -7.31 6.24 9.90
C ASP A 48 -6.83 5.08 10.77
N SER A 49 -6.70 3.90 10.18
CA SER A 49 -6.23 2.72 10.92
C SER A 49 -4.72 2.61 10.95
N PHE A 50 -4.04 3.17 9.95
CA PHE A 50 -2.59 3.05 9.83
C PHE A 50 -1.96 4.42 9.59
N PRO A 51 -1.84 5.24 10.64
CA PRO A 51 -1.26 6.57 10.49
C PRO A 51 0.22 6.56 10.12
N SER A 52 0.85 5.40 10.14
CA SER A 52 2.25 5.26 9.72
C SER A 52 2.43 5.32 8.20
N ILE A 53 1.35 5.24 7.42
CA ILE A 53 1.45 5.28 5.97
C ILE A 53 1.89 6.65 5.50
N THR A 54 2.99 6.67 4.72
CA THR A 54 3.51 7.89 4.13
C THR A 54 3.43 7.90 2.62
N SER A 55 3.21 6.74 2.00
CA SER A 55 3.27 6.60 0.54
C SER A 55 2.06 5.85 0.02
N VAL A 56 1.51 6.33 -1.10
CA VAL A 56 0.39 5.68 -1.79
C VAL A 56 0.71 5.66 -3.27
N ALA A 57 0.44 4.53 -3.92
CA ALA A 57 0.70 4.37 -5.35
C ALA A 57 -0.53 3.83 -6.06
N PHE A 58 -0.84 4.41 -7.22
CA PHE A 58 -1.94 3.96 -8.08
C PHE A 58 -1.43 3.81 -9.50
N SER A 59 -1.39 2.58 -9.99
CA SER A 59 -0.89 2.32 -11.34
C SER A 59 -1.89 2.72 -12.42
N GLY A 60 -3.17 2.80 -12.09
CA GLY A 60 -4.22 3.11 -13.06
C GLY A 60 -4.80 4.51 -12.98
N LEU A 61 -4.20 5.40 -12.20
CA LEU A 61 -4.66 6.77 -12.09
C LEU A 61 -3.62 7.73 -12.64
N SER A 62 -4.08 8.80 -13.27
CA SER A 62 -3.22 9.88 -13.74
C SER A 62 -3.30 11.11 -12.84
N SER A 63 -4.25 11.15 -11.92
CA SER A 63 -4.34 12.24 -10.95
C SER A 63 -4.95 11.71 -9.66
N TYR A 64 -4.43 12.21 -8.55
CA TYR A 64 -4.93 11.89 -7.23
C TYR A 64 -4.24 12.83 -6.24
N GLU A 65 -5.00 13.42 -5.34
CA GLU A 65 -4.47 14.32 -4.35
C GLU A 65 -4.99 13.93 -2.97
N ASN A 66 -4.09 13.94 -1.99
CA ASN A 66 -4.46 13.66 -0.61
C ASN A 66 -3.43 14.30 0.30
N SER A 67 -3.84 15.35 1.01
CA SER A 67 -2.92 16.09 1.88
C SER A 67 -2.42 15.29 3.07
N ARG A 68 -3.06 14.16 3.37
CA ARG A 68 -2.63 13.27 4.45
C ARG A 68 -1.47 12.39 4.07
N VAL A 69 -1.17 12.30 2.77
CA VAL A 69 -0.13 11.40 2.24
C VAL A 69 1.07 12.22 1.81
N LYS A 70 2.24 11.84 2.28
CA LYS A 70 3.46 12.54 1.99
C LYS A 70 3.94 12.33 0.55
N ASN A 71 3.87 11.09 0.08
CA ASN A 71 4.36 10.72 -1.24
C ASN A 71 3.25 10.01 -2.03
N ILE A 72 2.95 10.52 -3.21
CA ILE A 72 1.94 9.94 -4.09
C ILE A 72 2.59 9.59 -5.41
N TYR A 73 2.40 8.35 -5.85
CA TYR A 73 2.95 7.84 -7.10
C TYR A 73 1.81 7.42 -8.01
N LEU A 74 1.85 7.88 -9.25
CA LEU A 74 0.76 7.63 -10.21
C LEU A 74 1.32 7.12 -11.53
N GLY A 75 0.53 6.29 -12.20
CA GLY A 75 0.86 5.82 -13.54
C GLY A 75 1.57 4.48 -13.56
N ASP A 76 2.03 4.09 -14.73
CA ASP A 76 2.57 2.75 -14.97
C ASP A 76 3.76 2.40 -14.07
N ASN A 77 4.58 3.38 -13.71
CA ASN A 77 5.77 3.14 -12.91
C ASN A 77 5.56 3.44 -11.43
N ALA A 78 4.32 3.67 -11.02
CA ALA A 78 4.04 4.10 -9.65
C ALA A 78 4.57 3.13 -8.60
N LEU A 79 4.31 1.83 -8.79
CA LEU A 79 4.74 0.84 -7.82
C LEU A 79 6.26 0.73 -7.73
N LEU A 80 6.93 0.75 -8.88
CA LEU A 80 8.38 0.69 -8.91
C LEU A 80 9.00 1.89 -8.21
N LYS A 81 8.47 3.08 -8.46
CA LYS A 81 9.00 4.28 -7.82
C LYS A 81 8.81 4.26 -6.32
N MET A 82 7.64 3.77 -5.86
CA MET A 82 7.41 3.65 -4.44
C MET A 82 8.40 2.67 -3.80
N ILE A 83 8.66 1.54 -4.47
CA ILE A 83 9.62 0.56 -3.98
C ILE A 83 11.03 1.16 -3.93
N GLU A 84 11.42 1.89 -4.96
CA GLU A 84 12.74 2.50 -5.02
C GLU A 84 12.95 3.51 -3.90
N ASP A 85 11.93 4.27 -3.57
CA ASP A 85 12.02 5.28 -2.52
C ASP A 85 11.94 4.69 -1.12
N ASN A 86 11.60 3.41 -1.01
CA ASN A 86 11.47 2.73 0.27
C ASN A 86 12.37 1.50 0.33
N LYS A 87 13.62 1.67 -0.04
CA LYS A 87 14.59 0.57 -0.04
C LYS A 87 14.70 -0.04 1.35
N GLY A 88 14.75 -1.36 1.40
CA GLY A 88 14.82 -2.08 2.65
C GLY A 88 13.47 -2.45 3.22
N ALA A 89 12.38 -1.91 2.69
CA ALA A 89 11.04 -2.30 3.14
C ALA A 89 10.70 -3.70 2.63
N VAL A 90 9.92 -4.42 3.41
CA VAL A 90 9.36 -5.70 3.00
C VAL A 90 8.19 -5.42 2.07
N ILE A 91 8.08 -6.17 1.00
CA ILE A 91 7.01 -6.00 0.02
C ILE A 91 6.07 -7.19 0.08
N LEU A 92 4.82 -6.92 0.40
CA LEU A 92 3.79 -7.95 0.39
C LEU A 92 2.90 -7.71 -0.83
N ASN A 93 2.88 -8.67 -1.74
CA ASN A 93 2.19 -8.51 -3.01
C ASN A 93 0.89 -9.30 -3.01
N ALA A 94 -0.22 -8.58 -2.82
CA ALA A 94 -1.55 -9.18 -2.87
C ALA A 94 -2.21 -9.04 -4.25
N LEU A 95 -1.50 -8.42 -5.19
CA LEU A 95 -2.04 -8.23 -6.55
C LEU A 95 -2.16 -9.54 -7.32
N VAL A 96 -1.32 -10.51 -7.01
CA VAL A 96 -1.29 -11.76 -7.76
C VAL A 96 -2.21 -12.82 -7.19
N GLY A 97 -2.94 -12.50 -6.12
CA GLY A 97 -3.72 -13.51 -5.42
C GLY A 97 -4.67 -14.27 -6.33
N ILE A 98 -5.45 -13.56 -7.10
CA ILE A 98 -6.43 -14.19 -7.97
C ILE A 98 -5.89 -14.37 -9.37
N ALA A 99 -5.26 -13.34 -9.90
CA ALA A 99 -4.73 -13.39 -11.26
C ALA A 99 -3.71 -14.50 -11.41
N GLY A 100 -2.94 -14.76 -10.37
CA GLY A 100 -1.94 -15.82 -10.40
C GLY A 100 -2.52 -17.21 -10.45
N LEU A 101 -3.79 -17.35 -10.12
CA LEU A 101 -4.46 -18.63 -10.14
C LEU A 101 -5.15 -18.91 -11.47
N ALA A 102 -5.37 -17.86 -12.23
CA ALA A 102 -6.09 -17.97 -13.50
C ALA A 102 -5.21 -18.60 -14.58
#